data_914ed5ddb4784b7453d365b6554cfed3
#
_entry.id   914ed5ddb4784b7453d365b6554cfed3
#
_cell.length_a   1.000
_cell.length_b   1.000
_cell.length_c   1.000
_cell.angle_alpha   90.00
_cell.angle_beta   90.00
_cell.angle_gamma   90.00
#
_symmetry.space_group_name_H-M   'P 1'
#
loop_
_entity.id
_entity.type
_entity.pdbx_description
1 polymer ?
#
loop_
_entity_poly.entity_id
_entity_poly.type
_entity_poly.pdbx_seq_one_letter_code
_entity_poly.pdbx_strand_id
1 'polypeptide(L)'
;PLVDYILVPIGGGGLATGVSTLAKLLNPHIKVIGVEPSGAACMKASLEKGEVVTLPHVNTIADGTAVQTPGEHIFPYLQENLDDVITIDDDELIVAFLDMVENHKMIVENSGLLTVAALRHLNFTGKKVVSILSGGNMDVITMSSVVQHGLIQRDRIFTVSVLIPDKPGELVRVASIIAENQGNVIKLDHNQFI
;
A
#
# COMPACT_ATOMS: atom_id res chain seq x y z
N PRO A 1 13.76 -23.40 10.66
CA PRO A 1 12.46 -23.46 10.00
C PRO A 1 12.66 -23.06 8.54
N LEU A 2 12.23 -23.94 7.66
CA LEU A 2 12.33 -23.67 6.23
C LEU A 2 11.27 -22.63 5.86
N VAL A 3 11.69 -21.57 5.17
CA VAL A 3 10.83 -20.55 4.59
C VAL A 3 10.49 -21.00 3.17
N ASP A 4 9.23 -20.90 2.78
CA ASP A 4 8.80 -21.24 1.41
C ASP A 4 8.83 -20.01 0.50
N TYR A 5 8.40 -18.84 1.02
CA TYR A 5 8.30 -17.60 0.27
C TYR A 5 8.89 -16.41 1.02
N ILE A 6 9.54 -15.52 0.29
CA ILE A 6 9.94 -14.20 0.76
C ILE A 6 9.30 -13.17 -0.17
N LEU A 7 8.54 -12.23 0.40
CA LEU A 7 8.03 -11.06 -0.31
C LEU A 7 8.93 -9.86 -0.01
N VAL A 8 9.39 -9.17 -1.04
CA VAL A 8 10.31 -8.04 -0.91
C VAL A 8 9.81 -6.85 -1.74
N PRO A 9 9.73 -5.63 -1.17
CA PRO A 9 9.34 -4.45 -1.94
C PRO A 9 10.44 -4.05 -2.90
N ILE A 10 10.07 -3.60 -4.10
CA ILE A 10 11.00 -3.16 -5.13
C ILE A 10 10.73 -1.69 -5.48
N GLY A 11 11.76 -0.87 -5.33
CA GLY A 11 11.91 0.41 -5.99
C GLY A 11 13.04 0.29 -7.01
N GLY A 12 14.20 0.91 -6.78
CA GLY A 12 15.39 0.73 -7.62
C GLY A 12 15.96 -0.69 -7.66
N GLY A 13 15.54 -1.59 -6.75
CA GLY A 13 15.88 -3.01 -6.75
C GLY A 13 17.00 -3.43 -5.78
N GLY A 14 17.67 -2.48 -5.08
CA GLY A 14 18.82 -2.81 -4.23
C GLY A 14 18.50 -3.79 -3.09
N LEU A 15 17.42 -3.55 -2.34
CA LEU A 15 16.97 -4.45 -1.28
C LEU A 15 16.61 -5.84 -1.85
N ALA A 16 15.84 -5.87 -2.91
CA ALA A 16 15.39 -7.10 -3.53
C ALA A 16 16.57 -7.93 -4.07
N THR A 17 17.60 -7.28 -4.63
CA THR A 17 18.82 -7.95 -5.09
C THR A 17 19.55 -8.63 -3.92
N GLY A 18 19.77 -7.92 -2.82
CA GLY A 18 20.45 -8.50 -1.65
C GLY A 18 19.68 -9.68 -1.06
N VAL A 19 18.36 -9.52 -0.90
CA VAL A 19 17.49 -10.56 -0.33
C VAL A 19 17.41 -11.77 -1.24
N SER A 20 17.13 -11.59 -2.54
CA SER A 20 16.95 -12.71 -3.47
C SER A 20 18.25 -13.49 -3.69
N THR A 21 19.36 -12.78 -3.86
CA THR A 21 20.68 -13.42 -4.02
C THR A 21 21.03 -14.26 -2.80
N LEU A 22 20.91 -13.69 -1.59
CA LEU A 22 21.22 -14.44 -0.38
C LEU A 22 20.25 -15.62 -0.18
N ALA A 23 18.96 -15.42 -0.41
CA ALA A 23 17.97 -16.50 -0.28
C ALA A 23 18.28 -17.66 -1.21
N LYS A 24 18.57 -17.40 -2.49
CA LYS A 24 18.90 -18.43 -3.48
C LYS A 24 20.22 -19.14 -3.19
N LEU A 25 21.22 -18.43 -2.67
CA LEU A 25 22.50 -19.03 -2.23
C LEU A 25 22.32 -19.96 -1.03
N LEU A 26 21.46 -19.60 -0.07
CA LEU A 26 21.20 -20.42 1.12
C LEU A 26 20.27 -21.59 0.84
N ASN A 27 19.26 -21.38 0.04
CA ASN A 27 18.28 -22.40 -0.36
C ASN A 27 17.57 -22.01 -1.67
N PRO A 28 17.94 -22.62 -2.80
CA PRO A 28 17.36 -22.28 -4.11
C PRO A 28 15.87 -22.61 -4.25
N HIS A 29 15.30 -23.38 -3.32
CA HIS A 29 13.86 -23.69 -3.31
C HIS A 29 12.99 -22.58 -2.72
N ILE A 30 13.59 -21.59 -2.01
CA ILE A 30 12.86 -20.44 -1.53
C ILE A 30 12.37 -19.62 -2.73
N LYS A 31 11.07 -19.34 -2.77
CA LYS A 31 10.49 -18.45 -3.77
C LYS A 31 10.60 -17.02 -3.31
N VAL A 32 11.21 -16.16 -4.13
CA VAL A 32 11.34 -14.73 -3.86
C VAL A 32 10.45 -13.96 -4.82
N ILE A 33 9.47 -13.27 -4.27
CA ILE A 33 8.49 -12.50 -5.04
C ILE A 33 8.74 -11.01 -4.78
N GLY A 34 9.02 -10.29 -5.83
CA GLY A 34 9.10 -8.84 -5.81
C GLY A 34 7.72 -8.21 -5.76
N VAL A 35 7.59 -7.08 -5.07
CA VAL A 35 6.33 -6.36 -4.99
C VAL A 35 6.58 -4.88 -5.32
N GLU A 36 5.88 -4.39 -6.33
CA GLU A 36 5.91 -2.99 -6.77
C GLU A 36 4.54 -2.32 -6.62
N PRO A 37 4.47 -0.99 -6.46
CA PRO A 37 3.22 -0.30 -6.64
C PRO A 37 2.84 -0.29 -8.13
N SER A 38 1.55 -0.47 -8.45
CA SER A 38 1.06 -0.48 -9.84
C SER A 38 1.39 0.82 -10.60
N GLY A 39 1.42 1.95 -9.87
CA GLY A 39 1.80 3.24 -10.42
C GLY A 39 3.30 3.46 -10.64
N ALA A 40 4.18 2.49 -10.29
CA ALA A 40 5.63 2.57 -10.49
C ALA A 40 6.27 1.18 -10.71
N ALA A 41 5.70 0.37 -11.60
CA ALA A 41 6.10 -1.02 -11.85
C ALA A 41 7.23 -1.12 -12.89
N CYS A 42 8.35 -0.43 -12.67
CA CYS A 42 9.46 -0.37 -13.63
C CYS A 42 10.25 -1.68 -13.71
N MET A 43 10.39 -2.42 -12.61
CA MET A 43 11.07 -3.70 -12.58
C MET A 43 10.26 -4.77 -13.32
N LYS A 44 8.96 -4.83 -13.08
CA LYS A 44 8.06 -5.75 -13.79
C LYS A 44 8.12 -5.54 -15.30
N ALA A 45 7.97 -4.28 -15.74
CA ALA A 45 8.08 -3.92 -17.15
C ALA A 45 9.45 -4.30 -17.74
N SER A 46 10.53 -4.14 -16.96
CA SER A 46 11.88 -4.50 -17.40
C SER A 46 12.07 -6.01 -17.52
N LEU A 47 11.55 -6.79 -16.55
CA LEU A 47 11.62 -8.26 -16.60
C LEU A 47 10.80 -8.84 -17.75
N GLU A 48 9.61 -8.30 -18.02
CA GLU A 48 8.77 -8.71 -19.15
C GLU A 48 9.43 -8.42 -20.50
N LYS A 49 10.17 -7.31 -20.59
CA LYS A 49 10.90 -6.92 -21.81
C LYS A 49 12.27 -7.60 -21.95
N GLY A 50 12.84 -8.05 -20.84
CA GLY A 50 14.20 -8.62 -20.79
C GLY A 50 15.33 -7.60 -20.80
N GLU A 51 15.01 -6.29 -20.67
CA GLU A 51 15.96 -5.17 -20.60
C GLU A 51 15.43 -4.08 -19.67
N VAL A 52 16.32 -3.23 -19.18
CA VAL A 52 15.92 -2.10 -18.32
C VAL A 52 14.99 -1.14 -19.06
N VAL A 53 13.82 -0.91 -18.49
CA VAL A 53 12.80 0.01 -19.01
C VAL A 53 12.67 1.21 -18.08
N THR A 54 12.62 2.40 -18.67
CA THR A 54 12.29 3.65 -17.99
C THR A 54 10.82 3.97 -18.21
N LEU A 55 10.05 4.08 -17.13
CA LEU A 55 8.64 4.52 -17.20
C LEU A 55 8.57 6.02 -17.52
N PRO A 56 7.60 6.47 -18.33
CA PRO A 56 7.46 7.88 -18.66
C PRO A 56 7.08 8.75 -17.46
N HIS A 57 6.35 8.19 -16.51
CA HIS A 57 5.96 8.82 -15.25
C HIS A 57 5.67 7.74 -14.19
N VAL A 58 5.69 8.14 -12.94
CA VAL A 58 5.27 7.32 -11.80
C VAL A 58 4.26 8.10 -10.96
N ASN A 59 3.30 7.39 -10.40
CA ASN A 59 2.28 7.97 -9.52
C ASN A 59 1.85 6.92 -8.50
N THR A 60 2.28 7.09 -7.26
CA THR A 60 1.92 6.19 -6.14
C THR A 60 2.17 6.88 -4.81
N ILE A 61 1.44 6.50 -3.78
CA ILE A 61 1.69 6.91 -2.39
C ILE A 61 2.89 6.21 -1.75
N ALA A 62 3.45 5.21 -2.41
CA ALA A 62 4.63 4.45 -1.95
C ALA A 62 5.93 5.15 -2.38
N ASP A 63 6.22 6.31 -1.78
CA ASP A 63 7.32 7.22 -2.17
C ASP A 63 8.68 6.53 -2.25
N GLY A 64 9.01 5.65 -1.30
CA GLY A 64 10.29 4.93 -1.27
C GLY A 64 10.50 3.95 -2.43
N THR A 65 9.42 3.61 -3.16
CA THR A 65 9.42 2.74 -4.33
C THR A 65 8.96 3.43 -5.60
N ALA A 66 8.70 4.75 -5.58
CA ALA A 66 8.29 5.55 -6.72
C ALA A 66 9.48 5.83 -7.66
N VAL A 67 9.97 4.80 -8.34
CA VAL A 67 11.17 4.84 -9.18
C VAL A 67 10.78 4.59 -10.64
N GLN A 68 11.30 5.44 -11.55
CA GLN A 68 11.02 5.31 -12.98
C GLN A 68 11.86 4.22 -13.66
N THR A 69 13.09 3.99 -13.15
CA THR A 69 14.07 3.10 -13.81
C THR A 69 14.71 2.20 -12.76
N PRO A 70 14.74 0.89 -12.94
CA PRO A 70 15.50 0.00 -12.06
C PRO A 70 17.01 0.25 -12.22
N GLY A 71 17.77 -0.16 -11.20
CA GLY A 71 19.24 -0.07 -11.28
C GLY A 71 19.79 -1.01 -12.36
N GLU A 72 20.52 -0.47 -13.33
CA GLU A 72 21.07 -1.24 -14.46
C GLU A 72 22.02 -2.37 -14.01
N HIS A 73 22.89 -2.09 -13.04
CA HIS A 73 23.87 -3.06 -12.57
C HIS A 73 23.26 -4.21 -11.74
N ILE A 74 22.08 -4.01 -11.18
CA ILE A 74 21.41 -5.02 -10.35
C ILE A 74 20.34 -5.79 -11.10
N PHE A 75 19.89 -5.28 -12.24
CA PHE A 75 18.84 -5.92 -13.04
C PHE A 75 19.15 -7.36 -13.42
N PRO A 76 20.38 -7.75 -13.87
CA PRO A 76 20.68 -9.14 -14.18
C PRO A 76 20.51 -10.10 -12.99
N TYR A 77 20.84 -9.64 -11.77
CA TYR A 77 20.66 -10.47 -10.57
C TYR A 77 19.19 -10.66 -10.22
N LEU A 78 18.36 -9.65 -10.44
CA LEU A 78 16.92 -9.77 -10.20
C LEU A 78 16.23 -10.63 -11.27
N GLN A 79 16.69 -10.53 -12.51
CA GLN A 79 16.21 -11.39 -13.60
C GLN A 79 16.50 -12.88 -13.32
N GLU A 80 17.62 -13.20 -12.68
CA GLU A 80 18.00 -14.56 -12.32
C GLU A 80 17.30 -15.05 -11.05
N ASN A 81 17.16 -14.20 -10.02
CA ASN A 81 16.84 -14.63 -8.66
C ASN A 81 15.38 -14.41 -8.24
N LEU A 82 14.62 -13.55 -8.94
CA LEU A 82 13.19 -13.38 -8.65
C LEU A 82 12.38 -14.49 -9.35
N ASP A 83 11.46 -15.06 -8.60
CA ASP A 83 10.53 -16.05 -9.14
C ASP A 83 9.30 -15.39 -9.77
N ASP A 84 8.92 -14.20 -9.30
CA ASP A 84 7.80 -13.42 -9.82
C ASP A 84 7.88 -11.97 -9.33
N VAL A 85 7.15 -11.06 -10.00
CA VAL A 85 6.90 -9.70 -9.56
C VAL A 85 5.42 -9.36 -9.69
N ILE A 86 4.79 -9.01 -8.57
CA ILE A 86 3.40 -8.59 -8.52
C ILE A 86 3.27 -7.10 -8.23
N THR A 87 2.16 -6.52 -8.63
CA THR A 87 1.86 -5.10 -8.43
C THR A 87 0.69 -4.92 -7.48
N ILE A 88 0.75 -3.86 -6.67
CA ILE A 88 -0.23 -3.52 -5.65
C ILE A 88 -0.73 -2.10 -5.90
N ASP A 89 -2.04 -1.91 -5.83
CA ASP A 89 -2.66 -0.59 -5.95
C ASP A 89 -2.57 0.21 -4.64
N ASP A 90 -2.55 1.53 -4.75
CA ASP A 90 -2.44 2.44 -3.60
C ASP A 90 -3.58 2.24 -2.58
N ASP A 91 -4.79 1.93 -3.04
CA ASP A 91 -5.92 1.63 -2.17
C ASP A 91 -5.68 0.41 -1.27
N GLU A 92 -4.96 -0.58 -1.76
CA GLU A 92 -4.61 -1.77 -0.99
C GLU A 92 -3.54 -1.48 0.07
N LEU A 93 -2.64 -0.52 -0.20
CA LEU A 93 -1.67 -0.03 0.78
C LEU A 93 -2.36 0.70 1.94
N ILE A 94 -3.39 1.50 1.66
CA ILE A 94 -4.20 2.17 2.67
C ILE A 94 -4.87 1.16 3.59
N VAL A 95 -5.43 0.09 3.02
CA VAL A 95 -6.03 -1.00 3.80
C VAL A 95 -4.98 -1.73 4.64
N ALA A 96 -3.80 -2.04 4.05
CA ALA A 96 -2.70 -2.69 4.75
C ALA A 96 -2.17 -1.82 5.91
N PHE A 97 -2.10 -0.49 5.73
CA PHE A 97 -1.71 0.44 6.78
C PHE A 97 -2.63 0.34 8.00
N LEU A 98 -3.95 0.39 7.78
CA LEU A 98 -4.91 0.27 8.86
C LEU A 98 -4.81 -1.09 9.57
N ASP A 99 -4.61 -2.17 8.82
CA ASP A 99 -4.43 -3.51 9.42
C ASP A 99 -3.19 -3.56 10.32
N MET A 100 -2.08 -2.96 9.89
CA MET A 100 -0.86 -2.90 10.70
C MET A 100 -1.04 -2.06 11.96
N VAL A 101 -1.68 -0.89 11.86
CA VAL A 101 -1.92 -0.02 13.02
C VAL A 101 -2.93 -0.65 13.98
N GLU A 102 -4.07 -1.13 13.48
CA GLU A 102 -5.16 -1.64 14.32
C GLU A 102 -4.84 -3.00 14.95
N ASN A 103 -4.22 -3.92 14.22
CA ASN A 103 -4.02 -5.29 14.67
C ASN A 103 -2.62 -5.55 15.24
N HIS A 104 -1.58 -4.92 14.67
CA HIS A 104 -0.19 -5.16 15.03
C HIS A 104 0.45 -4.01 15.84
N LYS A 105 -0.19 -2.83 15.93
CA LYS A 105 0.33 -1.63 16.60
C LYS A 105 1.67 -1.17 16.02
N MET A 106 1.85 -1.36 14.72
CA MET A 106 3.06 -1.00 13.99
C MET A 106 2.77 0.07 12.95
N ILE A 107 3.66 1.06 12.87
CA ILE A 107 3.66 2.08 11.82
C ILE A 107 4.75 1.70 10.83
N VAL A 108 4.34 1.45 9.59
CA VAL A 108 5.22 1.10 8.47
C VAL A 108 4.90 2.07 7.34
N GLU A 109 5.93 2.59 6.66
CA GLU A 109 5.72 3.46 5.50
C GLU A 109 5.05 2.72 4.33
N ASN A 110 4.40 3.45 3.43
CA ASN A 110 3.62 2.87 2.33
C ASN A 110 4.43 1.89 1.48
N SER A 111 5.69 2.19 1.20
CA SER A 111 6.59 1.29 0.44
C SER A 111 6.85 -0.03 1.16
N GLY A 112 6.97 0.00 2.49
CA GLY A 112 7.14 -1.21 3.31
C GLY A 112 5.88 -2.06 3.43
N LEU A 113 4.71 -1.48 3.18
CA LEU A 113 3.41 -2.16 3.23
C LEU A 113 3.09 -2.96 1.96
N LEU A 114 3.80 -2.75 0.86
CA LEU A 114 3.62 -3.48 -0.38
C LEU A 114 3.56 -4.99 -0.16
N THR A 115 4.47 -5.53 0.64
CA THR A 115 4.56 -6.96 0.93
C THR A 115 3.42 -7.47 1.81
N VAL A 116 2.85 -6.63 2.67
CA VAL A 116 1.66 -6.96 3.47
C VAL A 116 0.41 -7.02 2.59
N ALA A 117 0.21 -6.01 1.75
CA ALA A 117 -0.90 -5.98 0.79
C ALA A 117 -0.85 -7.18 -0.17
N ALA A 118 0.36 -7.54 -0.62
CA ALA A 118 0.62 -8.68 -1.50
C ALA A 118 0.16 -10.03 -0.95
N LEU A 119 0.04 -10.20 0.37
CA LEU A 119 -0.42 -11.44 0.98
C LEU A 119 -1.84 -11.83 0.54
N ARG A 120 -2.64 -10.89 0.08
CA ARG A 120 -4.01 -11.14 -0.40
C ARG A 120 -4.08 -11.64 -1.84
N HIS A 121 -3.01 -11.45 -2.62
CA HIS A 121 -2.96 -11.80 -4.04
C HIS A 121 -2.50 -13.23 -4.30
N LEU A 122 -1.90 -13.88 -3.31
CA LEU A 122 -1.28 -15.16 -3.45
C LEU A 122 -1.86 -16.19 -2.48
N ASN A 123 -1.98 -17.44 -2.93
CA ASN A 123 -2.42 -18.52 -2.07
C ASN A 123 -1.22 -19.14 -1.34
N PHE A 124 -1.09 -18.82 -0.06
CA PHE A 124 -0.04 -19.31 0.81
C PHE A 124 -0.49 -20.40 1.79
N THR A 125 -1.62 -21.06 1.52
CA THR A 125 -2.15 -22.10 2.42
C THR A 125 -1.10 -23.17 2.70
N GLY A 126 -0.77 -23.40 3.97
CA GLY A 126 0.22 -24.35 4.44
C GLY A 126 1.68 -23.98 4.14
N LYS A 127 1.95 -22.74 3.71
CA LYS A 127 3.28 -22.21 3.41
C LYS A 127 3.78 -21.29 4.50
N LYS A 128 5.10 -21.23 4.66
CA LYS A 128 5.79 -20.27 5.53
C LYS A 128 6.27 -19.10 4.70
N VAL A 129 5.67 -17.94 4.94
CA VAL A 129 5.91 -16.71 4.18
C VAL A 129 6.60 -15.68 5.09
N VAL A 130 7.63 -15.07 4.57
CA VAL A 130 8.27 -13.89 5.17
C VAL A 130 7.90 -12.67 4.33
N SER A 131 7.21 -11.73 4.95
CA SER A 131 6.89 -10.42 4.38
C SER A 131 7.87 -9.39 4.97
N ILE A 132 8.69 -8.78 4.13
CA ILE A 132 9.68 -7.80 4.59
C ILE A 132 9.01 -6.46 4.78
N LEU A 133 8.92 -6.00 6.02
CA LEU A 133 8.49 -4.66 6.38
C LEU A 133 9.71 -3.73 6.33
N SER A 134 9.85 -2.98 5.26
CA SER A 134 10.98 -2.08 5.07
C SER A 134 10.57 -0.62 5.25
N GLY A 135 11.24 0.05 6.17
CA GLY A 135 11.07 1.48 6.37
C GLY A 135 9.90 1.87 7.29
N GLY A 136 10.02 3.04 7.87
CA GLY A 136 9.05 3.63 8.78
C GLY A 136 9.06 5.17 8.71
N ASN A 137 9.60 5.75 7.64
CA ASN A 137 9.70 7.19 7.43
C ASN A 137 8.37 7.74 6.91
N MET A 138 7.37 7.79 7.80
CA MET A 138 6.06 8.36 7.51
C MET A 138 5.81 9.55 8.42
N ASP A 139 5.52 10.72 7.83
CA ASP A 139 5.15 11.89 8.60
C ASP A 139 3.71 11.83 9.11
N VAL A 140 3.42 12.61 10.15
CA VAL A 140 2.13 12.58 10.85
C VAL A 140 0.96 13.06 9.96
N ILE A 141 1.22 13.96 9.02
CA ILE A 141 0.19 14.50 8.12
C ILE A 141 -0.21 13.41 7.12
N THR A 142 0.76 12.77 6.49
CA THR A 142 0.54 11.62 5.59
C THR A 142 -0.18 10.50 6.32
N MET A 143 0.25 10.16 7.54
CA MET A 143 -0.41 9.15 8.37
C MET A 143 -1.88 9.50 8.62
N SER A 144 -2.17 10.76 8.98
CA SER A 144 -3.56 11.22 9.21
C SER A 144 -4.41 11.07 7.95
N SER A 145 -3.85 11.43 6.79
CA SER A 145 -4.54 11.32 5.50
C SER A 145 -4.84 9.86 5.15
N VAL A 146 -3.86 8.97 5.29
CA VAL A 146 -4.03 7.52 5.01
C VAL A 146 -5.06 6.90 5.95
N VAL A 147 -5.04 7.26 7.25
CA VAL A 147 -6.05 6.80 8.21
C VAL A 147 -7.46 7.25 7.80
N GLN A 148 -7.64 8.53 7.45
CA GLN A 148 -8.95 9.04 7.04
C GLN A 148 -9.48 8.33 5.78
N HIS A 149 -8.64 8.19 4.75
CA HIS A 149 -8.99 7.45 3.53
C HIS A 149 -9.38 6.00 3.83
N GLY A 150 -8.58 5.31 4.63
CA GLY A 150 -8.87 3.93 4.98
C GLY A 150 -10.14 3.74 5.81
N LEU A 151 -10.48 4.70 6.68
CA LEU A 151 -11.74 4.67 7.42
C LEU A 151 -12.94 4.90 6.49
N ILE A 152 -12.80 5.73 5.45
CA ILE A 152 -13.82 5.91 4.41
C ILE A 152 -13.98 4.63 3.58
N GLN A 153 -12.89 4.03 3.12
CA GLN A 153 -12.93 2.77 2.34
C GLN A 153 -13.55 1.59 3.11
N ARG A 154 -13.50 1.63 4.45
CA ARG A 154 -14.11 0.61 5.32
C ARG A 154 -15.52 0.98 5.80
N ASP A 155 -16.14 2.00 5.19
CA ASP A 155 -17.47 2.50 5.57
C ASP A 155 -17.61 2.89 7.06
N ARG A 156 -16.48 3.24 7.71
CA ARG A 156 -16.47 3.68 9.11
C ARG A 156 -16.68 5.18 9.26
N ILE A 157 -16.40 5.94 8.22
CA ILE A 157 -16.65 7.38 8.10
C ILE A 157 -17.22 7.62 6.71
N PHE A 158 -18.24 8.46 6.62
CA PHE A 158 -18.78 8.95 5.35
C PHE A 158 -19.12 10.44 5.43
N THR A 159 -19.14 11.10 4.30
CA THR A 159 -19.51 12.49 4.18
C THR A 159 -20.87 12.62 3.50
N VAL A 160 -21.76 13.38 4.09
CA VAL A 160 -23.07 13.69 3.54
C VAL A 160 -23.15 15.18 3.27
N SER A 161 -23.53 15.54 2.05
CA SER A 161 -23.87 16.92 1.70
C SER A 161 -25.40 17.05 1.62
N VAL A 162 -25.95 17.96 2.41
CA VAL A 162 -27.40 18.18 2.47
C VAL A 162 -27.68 19.63 2.14
N LEU A 163 -28.51 19.86 1.10
CA LEU A 163 -29.03 21.19 0.80
C LEU A 163 -30.29 21.42 1.64
N ILE A 164 -30.25 22.41 2.50
CA ILE A 164 -31.36 22.78 3.38
C ILE A 164 -31.72 24.26 3.20
N PRO A 165 -32.98 24.66 3.39
CA PRO A 165 -33.35 26.08 3.45
C PRO A 165 -32.63 26.80 4.57
N ASP A 166 -32.21 28.05 4.32
CA ASP A 166 -31.61 28.91 5.37
C ASP A 166 -32.71 29.42 6.32
N LYS A 167 -33.08 28.57 7.27
CA LYS A 167 -34.09 28.85 8.30
C LYS A 167 -33.66 28.30 9.65
N PRO A 168 -33.99 28.99 10.74
CA PRO A 168 -33.75 28.47 12.07
C PRO A 168 -34.40 27.10 12.28
N GLY A 169 -33.60 26.16 12.82
CA GLY A 169 -34.04 24.81 13.15
C GLY A 169 -33.75 23.73 12.12
N GLU A 170 -33.46 24.06 10.85
CA GLU A 170 -33.20 23.06 9.83
C GLU A 170 -31.93 22.22 10.13
N LEU A 171 -30.87 22.84 10.60
CA LEU A 171 -29.65 22.11 11.02
C LEU A 171 -29.94 21.17 12.22
N VAL A 172 -30.77 21.60 13.16
CA VAL A 172 -31.19 20.75 14.30
C VAL A 172 -31.95 19.53 13.81
N ARG A 173 -32.81 19.70 12.81
CA ARG A 173 -33.56 18.60 12.19
C ARG A 173 -32.64 17.55 11.55
N VAL A 174 -31.63 17.99 10.80
CA VAL A 174 -30.63 17.07 10.21
C VAL A 174 -29.85 16.35 11.30
N ALA A 175 -29.36 17.07 12.30
CA ALA A 175 -28.63 16.48 13.43
C ALA A 175 -29.48 15.47 14.23
N SER A 176 -30.77 15.75 14.41
CA SER A 176 -31.69 14.82 15.10
C SER A 176 -31.87 13.52 14.31
N ILE A 177 -32.03 13.59 13.00
CA ILE A 177 -32.15 12.40 12.14
C ILE A 177 -30.88 11.53 12.26
N ILE A 178 -29.69 12.16 12.24
CA ILE A 178 -28.43 11.44 12.39
C ILE A 178 -28.37 10.74 13.75
N ALA A 179 -28.73 11.46 14.82
CA ALA A 179 -28.69 10.92 16.19
C ALA A 179 -29.72 9.79 16.40
N GLU A 180 -30.93 9.90 15.87
CA GLU A 180 -31.98 8.86 15.89
C GLU A 180 -31.52 7.56 15.22
N ASN A 181 -30.65 7.68 14.18
CA ASN A 181 -30.03 6.55 13.50
C ASN A 181 -28.66 6.16 14.09
N GLN A 182 -28.36 6.59 15.33
CA GLN A 182 -27.10 6.29 16.05
C GLN A 182 -25.82 6.77 15.34
N GLY A 183 -25.95 7.71 14.40
CA GLY A 183 -24.83 8.38 13.76
C GLY A 183 -24.16 9.37 14.73
N ASN A 184 -22.85 9.50 14.62
CA ASN A 184 -22.06 10.50 15.35
C ASN A 184 -21.43 11.49 14.36
N VAL A 185 -21.67 12.79 14.58
CA VAL A 185 -21.08 13.86 13.76
C VAL A 185 -19.69 14.17 14.27
N ILE A 186 -18.65 13.85 13.46
CA ILE A 186 -17.25 14.17 13.77
C ILE A 186 -16.80 15.52 13.23
N LYS A 187 -17.42 15.98 12.14
CA LYS A 187 -17.14 17.28 11.52
C LYS A 187 -18.40 17.82 10.86
N LEU A 188 -18.62 19.10 10.96
CA LEU A 188 -19.69 19.83 10.28
C LEU A 188 -19.09 21.05 9.57
N ASP A 189 -19.33 21.16 8.27
CA ASP A 189 -19.04 22.34 7.49
C ASP A 189 -20.39 22.92 7.01
N HIS A 190 -20.62 24.22 7.29
CA HIS A 190 -21.84 24.91 6.89
C HIS A 190 -21.51 26.07 5.97
N ASN A 191 -22.01 26.03 4.74
CA ASN A 191 -21.86 27.10 3.76
C ASN A 191 -23.21 27.72 3.45
N GLN A 192 -23.33 29.05 3.56
CA GLN A 192 -24.55 29.79 3.23
C GLN A 192 -24.63 30.24 1.76
N PHE A 193 -23.49 30.12 1.05
CA PHE A 193 -23.38 30.62 -0.32
C PHE A 193 -22.96 29.45 -1.23
N ILE A 194 -23.90 28.89 -1.91
CA ILE A 194 -23.72 28.01 -3.06
C ILE A 194 -24.50 28.61 -4.23
#